data_2b14f7ead90a81cf112c465b343013a6
#
_entry.id   2b14f7ead90a81cf112c465b343013a6
#
_cell.length_a   1.000
_cell.length_b   1.000
_cell.length_c   1.000
_cell.angle_alpha   90.00
_cell.angle_beta   90.00
_cell.angle_gamma   90.00
#
_symmetry.space_group_name_H-M   'P 1'
#
loop_
_entity.id
_entity.type
_entity.pdbx_description
1 polymer ?
#
loop_
_entity_poly.entity_id
_entity_poly.type
_entity_poly.pdbx_seq_one_letter_code
_entity_poly.pdbx_strand_id
1 'polypeptide(L)'
;MENKITMEKMVNLCKQYGFIFQGSEIYDGLANTWDYGPLGSRLKNNIKDAWRKRFIQERKNSYELDADILMHPRVWEASGHVGSFSDPLIHCKECKTRHRADNLIDDYDSNAHADGMTESEMMDYIRTHKVPCPKCGKSNFTDIRQFNLMFQTYRGVTNDSKSVIYLRPENAQGEYVNFLNVQRTTRSKLPFSIGQIGKAFRNEITPGNFTFRTIEFEQMEFQTFCHEGSDTELYDYFKEYGKKFYMDLGISEDHLRFHDHEKLAHYAKAACDIEYKFPFGWGEVNGTHNRTNFDLTRHQEYSGKSQEYLDPETNEKFIPYIIESTYGLDRTFLAVMFESYHEEVLENGDTREVLKLSPALAPYKLAVLPLIKKNHSEKALEIYNDLSKEFMTTYDESGNIGKRYRRADVTGIPFAITIDDETINNGTVTLRDRDTMKQITLKVEDVKDYVLERIKF
;
A
#
# COMPACT_ATOMS: atom_id res chain seq x y z
N MET A 1 -13.92 11.79 21.85
CA MET A 1 -14.51 12.12 20.54
C MET A 1 -13.54 11.58 19.49
N GLU A 2 -13.97 10.63 18.67
CA GLU A 2 -13.17 10.19 17.50
C GLU A 2 -12.87 11.42 16.63
N ASN A 3 -11.60 11.77 16.49
CA ASN A 3 -11.17 12.85 15.60
C ASN A 3 -11.32 12.36 14.15
N LYS A 4 -12.51 12.53 13.58
CA LYS A 4 -12.79 12.10 12.19
C LYS A 4 -12.22 13.12 11.21
N ILE A 5 -10.94 12.95 10.87
CA ILE A 5 -10.37 13.69 9.76
C ILE A 5 -11.08 13.31 8.45
N THR A 6 -11.45 14.32 7.65
CA THR A 6 -12.05 14.09 6.32
C THR A 6 -11.00 13.77 5.27
N MET A 7 -11.42 13.13 4.16
CA MET A 7 -10.55 12.92 2.99
C MET A 7 -9.96 14.24 2.49
N GLU A 8 -10.76 15.29 2.38
CA GLU A 8 -10.30 16.61 1.91
C GLU A 8 -9.19 17.17 2.80
N LYS A 9 -9.34 17.08 4.12
CA LYS A 9 -8.34 17.56 5.07
C LYS A 9 -7.06 16.77 4.95
N MET A 10 -7.12 15.43 4.80
CA MET A 10 -5.96 14.58 4.60
C MET A 10 -5.23 14.91 3.29
N VAL A 11 -5.95 15.09 2.19
CA VAL A 11 -5.38 15.48 0.89
C VAL A 11 -4.64 16.81 1.00
N ASN A 12 -5.26 17.81 1.65
CA ASN A 12 -4.66 19.13 1.85
C ASN A 12 -3.39 19.06 2.71
N LEU A 13 -3.40 18.27 3.80
CA LEU A 13 -2.23 18.03 4.64
C LEU A 13 -1.10 17.37 3.84
N CYS A 14 -1.41 16.32 3.07
CA CYS A 14 -0.42 15.62 2.25
C CYS A 14 0.25 16.56 1.23
N LYS A 15 -0.53 17.40 0.56
CA LYS A 15 0.00 18.39 -0.41
C LYS A 15 0.83 19.47 0.28
N GLN A 16 0.32 20.02 1.36
CA GLN A 16 0.98 21.12 2.10
C GLN A 16 2.35 20.73 2.65
N TYR A 17 2.48 19.52 3.16
CA TYR A 17 3.72 19.06 3.81
C TYR A 17 4.60 18.16 2.94
N GLY A 18 4.25 17.96 1.67
CA GLY A 18 5.10 17.24 0.73
C GLY A 18 5.09 15.72 0.93
N PHE A 19 3.95 15.18 1.35
CA PHE A 19 3.72 13.74 1.32
C PHE A 19 3.31 13.28 -0.07
N ILE A 20 2.34 13.96 -0.68
CA ILE A 20 1.80 13.58 -1.99
C ILE A 20 1.46 14.86 -2.77
N PHE A 21 1.78 14.86 -4.06
CA PHE A 21 1.42 15.88 -5.02
C PHE A 21 0.55 15.28 -6.12
N GLN A 22 -0.20 16.11 -6.83
CA GLN A 22 -0.90 15.64 -8.02
C GLN A 22 0.12 15.33 -9.13
N GLY A 23 -0.01 14.17 -9.76
CA GLY A 23 0.87 13.79 -10.87
C GLY A 23 0.76 14.75 -12.04
N SER A 24 1.90 15.26 -12.52
CA SER A 24 1.98 16.22 -13.64
C SER A 24 1.20 17.53 -13.40
N GLU A 25 1.20 18.06 -12.18
CA GLU A 25 0.38 19.21 -11.76
C GLU A 25 0.56 20.44 -12.64
N ILE A 26 1.77 20.70 -13.15
CA ILE A 26 2.07 21.84 -14.04
C ILE A 26 1.36 21.77 -15.41
N TYR A 27 0.77 20.62 -15.74
CA TYR A 27 -0.04 20.38 -16.93
C TYR A 27 -1.52 20.12 -16.59
N ASP A 28 -2.03 20.70 -15.52
CA ASP A 28 -3.36 20.49 -14.95
C ASP A 28 -3.59 19.05 -14.42
N GLY A 29 -2.52 18.27 -14.35
CA GLY A 29 -2.50 16.91 -13.83
C GLY A 29 -3.09 15.85 -14.78
N LEU A 30 -2.77 14.60 -14.52
CA LEU A 30 -3.48 13.45 -15.06
C LEU A 30 -4.40 12.89 -13.98
N ALA A 31 -5.66 12.67 -14.32
CA ALA A 31 -6.67 12.24 -13.35
C ALA A 31 -6.22 10.98 -12.59
N ASN A 32 -6.31 11.04 -11.26
CA ASN A 32 -5.98 9.94 -10.34
C ASN A 32 -4.56 9.36 -10.48
N THR A 33 -3.61 10.21 -10.84
CA THR A 33 -2.18 9.95 -10.68
C THR A 33 -1.61 10.85 -9.60
N TRP A 34 -0.73 10.29 -8.79
CA TRP A 34 -0.18 10.97 -7.61
C TRP A 34 1.32 10.70 -7.52
N ASP A 35 2.07 11.77 -7.26
CA ASP A 35 3.51 11.70 -7.02
C ASP A 35 3.76 11.73 -5.51
N TYR A 36 4.55 10.79 -5.01
CA TYR A 36 4.98 10.81 -3.60
C TYR A 36 6.13 11.80 -3.44
N GLY A 37 5.87 12.85 -2.67
CA GLY A 37 6.86 13.88 -2.36
C GLY A 37 7.96 13.41 -1.38
N PRO A 38 8.83 14.32 -0.92
CA PRO A 38 9.97 13.95 -0.07
C PRO A 38 9.60 13.18 1.20
N LEU A 39 8.53 13.57 1.90
CA LEU A 39 8.07 12.86 3.09
C LEU A 39 7.32 11.58 2.73
N GLY A 40 6.49 11.63 1.70
CA GLY A 40 5.70 10.49 1.27
C GLY A 40 6.55 9.33 0.75
N SER A 41 7.57 9.62 -0.07
CA SER A 41 8.49 8.60 -0.58
C SER A 41 9.28 7.91 0.55
N ARG A 42 9.67 8.66 1.58
CA ARG A 42 10.36 8.08 2.76
C ARG A 42 9.44 7.22 3.60
N LEU A 43 8.21 7.70 3.90
CA LEU A 43 7.22 6.90 4.62
C LEU A 43 6.89 5.61 3.86
N LYS A 44 6.67 5.72 2.55
CA LYS A 44 6.39 4.57 1.67
C LYS A 44 7.53 3.54 1.69
N ASN A 45 8.79 4.00 1.64
CA ASN A 45 9.94 3.11 1.73
C ASN A 45 10.06 2.46 3.12
N ASN A 46 9.79 3.19 4.20
CA ASN A 46 9.80 2.62 5.54
C ASN A 46 8.72 1.54 5.72
N ILE A 47 7.54 1.68 5.09
CA ILE A 47 6.50 0.64 5.06
C ILE A 47 7.01 -0.60 4.29
N LYS A 48 7.67 -0.41 3.14
CA LYS A 48 8.30 -1.51 2.38
C LYS A 48 9.34 -2.24 3.21
N ASP A 49 10.18 -1.51 3.93
CA ASP A 49 11.23 -2.09 4.76
C ASP A 49 10.65 -2.86 5.96
N ALA A 50 9.57 -2.36 6.56
CA ALA A 50 8.82 -3.06 7.59
C ALA A 50 8.22 -4.38 7.05
N TRP A 51 7.65 -4.34 5.83
CA TRP A 51 7.14 -5.53 5.18
C TRP A 51 8.25 -6.55 4.84
N ARG A 52 9.37 -6.09 4.25
CA ARG A 52 10.53 -6.96 3.98
C ARG A 52 11.04 -7.64 5.25
N LYS A 53 11.11 -6.87 6.34
CA LYS A 53 11.51 -7.43 7.63
C LYS A 53 10.58 -8.56 8.06
N ARG A 54 9.27 -8.34 8.05
CA ARG A 54 8.26 -9.31 8.51
C ARG A 54 8.10 -10.52 7.60
N PHE A 55 8.06 -10.31 6.29
CA PHE A 55 7.71 -11.37 5.34
C PHE A 55 8.91 -12.08 4.73
N ILE A 56 10.06 -11.42 4.66
CA ILE A 56 11.26 -11.98 4.06
C ILE A 56 12.33 -12.29 5.12
N GLN A 57 12.77 -11.30 5.89
CA GLN A 57 13.93 -11.44 6.78
C GLN A 57 13.65 -12.32 8.00
N GLU A 58 12.52 -12.15 8.66
CA GLU A 58 12.15 -12.87 9.90
C GLU A 58 11.58 -14.27 9.64
N ARG A 59 11.44 -14.67 8.36
CA ARG A 59 10.85 -15.95 7.97
C ARG A 59 11.85 -16.86 7.30
N LYS A 60 11.91 -18.10 7.76
CA LYS A 60 12.70 -19.16 7.10
C LYS A 60 12.05 -19.50 5.74
N ASN A 61 12.89 -19.76 4.74
CA ASN A 61 12.46 -20.12 3.39
C ASN A 61 11.56 -19.08 2.71
N SER A 62 11.84 -17.80 2.93
CA SER A 62 11.19 -16.68 2.26
C SER A 62 12.22 -15.89 1.46
N TYR A 63 11.91 -15.60 0.21
CA TYR A 63 12.85 -15.01 -0.74
C TYR A 63 12.21 -13.83 -1.45
N GLU A 64 12.96 -12.74 -1.63
CA GLU A 64 12.52 -11.60 -2.43
C GLU A 64 12.86 -11.84 -3.90
N LEU A 65 11.92 -11.48 -4.78
CA LEU A 65 12.03 -11.48 -6.24
C LEU A 65 11.76 -10.08 -6.75
N ASP A 66 12.41 -9.70 -7.85
CA ASP A 66 12.11 -8.49 -8.62
C ASP A 66 11.90 -8.88 -10.09
N ALA A 67 10.66 -9.25 -10.42
CA ALA A 67 10.28 -9.62 -11.77
C ALA A 67 9.92 -8.38 -12.59
N ASP A 68 10.19 -8.43 -13.89
CA ASP A 68 9.91 -7.35 -14.84
C ASP A 68 8.43 -6.98 -14.91
N ILE A 69 8.14 -5.69 -15.12
CA ILE A 69 6.79 -5.20 -15.42
C ILE A 69 6.30 -5.76 -16.77
N LEU A 70 7.19 -5.79 -17.77
CA LEU A 70 6.91 -6.28 -19.11
C LEU A 70 7.22 -7.76 -19.20
N MET A 71 6.19 -8.58 -19.25
CA MET A 71 6.30 -10.03 -19.39
C MET A 71 5.79 -10.50 -20.74
N HIS A 72 6.09 -11.75 -21.08
CA HIS A 72 5.61 -12.37 -22.31
C HIS A 72 4.06 -12.37 -22.32
N PRO A 73 3.36 -11.93 -23.38
CA PRO A 73 1.89 -11.82 -23.41
C PRO A 73 1.13 -13.09 -23.01
N ARG A 74 1.69 -14.28 -23.31
CA ARG A 74 1.10 -15.56 -22.92
C ARG A 74 0.98 -15.77 -21.41
N VAL A 75 1.73 -15.04 -20.58
CA VAL A 75 1.55 -15.05 -19.12
C VAL A 75 0.14 -14.57 -18.78
N TRP A 76 -0.30 -13.51 -19.42
CA TRP A 76 -1.61 -12.89 -19.20
C TRP A 76 -2.77 -13.66 -19.85
N GLU A 77 -2.48 -14.42 -20.91
CA GLU A 77 -3.41 -15.39 -21.48
C GLU A 77 -3.62 -16.58 -20.53
N ALA A 78 -2.52 -17.13 -20.01
CA ALA A 78 -2.54 -18.24 -19.06
C ALA A 78 -3.31 -17.89 -17.78
N SER A 79 -3.04 -16.73 -17.20
CA SER A 79 -3.72 -16.24 -15.98
C SER A 79 -5.17 -15.79 -16.21
N GLY A 80 -5.61 -15.65 -17.50
CA GLY A 80 -6.96 -15.23 -17.85
C GLY A 80 -7.17 -13.71 -17.93
N HIS A 81 -6.17 -12.88 -17.59
CA HIS A 81 -6.31 -11.42 -17.58
C HIS A 81 -6.66 -10.82 -18.94
N VAL A 82 -6.13 -11.37 -20.04
CA VAL A 82 -6.47 -10.87 -21.38
C VAL A 82 -7.94 -11.11 -21.72
N GLY A 83 -8.51 -12.23 -21.29
CA GLY A 83 -9.85 -12.66 -21.68
C GLY A 83 -10.97 -12.24 -20.72
N SER A 84 -10.70 -12.11 -19.42
CA SER A 84 -11.76 -11.99 -18.41
C SER A 84 -11.51 -10.91 -17.35
N PHE A 85 -10.38 -10.18 -17.40
CA PHE A 85 -10.11 -9.11 -16.46
C PHE A 85 -10.77 -7.82 -16.93
N SER A 86 -12.08 -7.72 -16.70
CA SER A 86 -12.89 -6.62 -17.19
C SER A 86 -13.97 -6.22 -16.19
N ASP A 87 -14.33 -4.93 -16.21
CA ASP A 87 -15.41 -4.35 -15.43
C ASP A 87 -16.61 -4.01 -16.32
N PRO A 88 -17.84 -4.10 -15.78
CA PRO A 88 -19.06 -3.73 -16.50
C PRO A 88 -19.17 -2.20 -16.62
N LEU A 89 -18.78 -1.65 -17.77
CA LEU A 89 -18.82 -0.21 -18.06
C LEU A 89 -20.19 0.23 -18.53
N ILE A 90 -20.74 1.27 -17.91
CA ILE A 90 -21.98 1.94 -18.32
C ILE A 90 -21.76 3.46 -18.40
N HIS A 91 -22.44 4.15 -19.34
CA HIS A 91 -22.35 5.61 -19.51
C HIS A 91 -23.70 6.27 -19.26
N CYS A 92 -23.71 7.34 -18.48
CA CYS A 92 -24.87 8.22 -18.45
C CYS A 92 -24.98 8.99 -19.79
N LYS A 93 -26.11 8.86 -20.49
CA LYS A 93 -26.34 9.53 -21.77
C LYS A 93 -26.47 11.04 -21.65
N GLU A 94 -26.85 11.55 -20.46
CA GLU A 94 -27.04 12.96 -20.19
C GLU A 94 -25.72 13.70 -19.90
N CYS A 95 -25.03 13.30 -18.84
CA CYS A 95 -23.80 13.98 -18.42
C CYS A 95 -22.50 13.35 -18.93
N LYS A 96 -22.59 12.25 -19.70
CA LYS A 96 -21.45 11.50 -20.29
C LYS A 96 -20.49 10.88 -19.27
N THR A 97 -20.85 10.88 -17.99
CA THR A 97 -20.03 10.25 -16.97
C THR A 97 -20.05 8.73 -17.12
N ARG A 98 -18.90 8.12 -16.90
CA ARG A 98 -18.71 6.66 -16.90
C ARG A 98 -18.85 6.13 -15.48
N HIS A 99 -19.45 4.94 -15.36
CA HIS A 99 -19.62 4.24 -14.08
C HIS A 99 -19.35 2.75 -14.28
N ARG A 100 -18.97 2.07 -13.21
CA ARG A 100 -19.11 0.62 -13.13
C ARG A 100 -20.58 0.34 -12.80
N ALA A 101 -21.19 -0.56 -13.55
CA ALA A 101 -22.61 -0.86 -13.37
C ALA A 101 -22.91 -1.57 -12.05
N ASP A 102 -22.02 -2.48 -11.61
CA ASP A 102 -22.07 -3.14 -10.32
C ASP A 102 -22.02 -2.12 -9.15
N ASN A 103 -21.01 -1.27 -9.11
CA ASN A 103 -20.90 -0.23 -8.07
C ASN A 103 -22.11 0.72 -8.08
N LEU A 104 -22.61 1.08 -9.26
CA LEU A 104 -23.76 1.96 -9.40
C LEU A 104 -25.03 1.36 -8.75
N ILE A 105 -25.18 0.05 -8.81
CA ILE A 105 -26.28 -0.70 -8.18
C ILE A 105 -26.05 -0.79 -6.68
N ASP A 106 -24.87 -1.21 -6.23
CA ASP A 106 -24.54 -1.40 -4.81
C ASP A 106 -24.55 -0.08 -4.03
N ASP A 107 -24.13 1.03 -4.64
CA ASP A 107 -24.22 2.38 -4.07
C ASP A 107 -25.70 2.83 -3.90
N TYR A 108 -26.61 2.34 -4.77
CA TYR A 108 -28.03 2.63 -4.68
C TYR A 108 -28.77 1.71 -3.70
N ASP A 109 -28.40 0.44 -3.67
CA ASP A 109 -28.98 -0.58 -2.80
C ASP A 109 -27.89 -1.59 -2.40
N SER A 110 -27.36 -1.44 -1.20
CA SER A 110 -26.30 -2.28 -0.66
C SER A 110 -26.69 -3.76 -0.47
N ASN A 111 -27.99 -4.10 -0.58
CA ASN A 111 -28.47 -5.48 -0.50
C ASN A 111 -28.65 -6.13 -1.87
N ALA A 112 -28.36 -5.42 -2.95
CA ALA A 112 -28.55 -5.94 -4.31
C ALA A 112 -27.47 -6.97 -4.71
N HIS A 113 -26.27 -6.87 -4.14
CA HIS A 113 -25.12 -7.77 -4.42
C HIS A 113 -24.83 -7.91 -5.92
N ALA A 114 -24.61 -6.77 -6.57
CA ALA A 114 -24.51 -6.66 -8.03
C ALA A 114 -23.30 -7.40 -8.64
N ASP A 115 -22.27 -7.68 -7.86
CA ASP A 115 -21.10 -8.49 -8.26
C ASP A 115 -21.48 -9.91 -8.70
N GLY A 116 -22.64 -10.39 -8.28
CA GLY A 116 -23.24 -11.67 -8.65
C GLY A 116 -24.05 -11.67 -9.94
N MET A 117 -24.41 -10.50 -10.45
CA MET A 117 -25.33 -10.34 -11.57
C MET A 117 -24.64 -10.45 -12.95
N THR A 118 -25.35 -10.98 -13.92
CA THR A 118 -24.98 -10.86 -15.33
C THR A 118 -25.22 -9.42 -15.85
N GLU A 119 -24.63 -9.04 -16.98
CA GLU A 119 -24.87 -7.74 -17.63
C GLU A 119 -26.38 -7.47 -17.86
N SER A 120 -27.12 -8.50 -18.26
CA SER A 120 -28.56 -8.38 -18.48
C SER A 120 -29.31 -8.10 -17.17
N GLU A 121 -28.98 -8.83 -16.11
CA GLU A 121 -29.59 -8.64 -14.79
C GLU A 121 -29.27 -7.26 -14.23
N MET A 122 -28.02 -6.79 -14.33
CA MET A 122 -27.63 -5.44 -13.93
C MET A 122 -28.42 -4.37 -14.71
N MET A 123 -28.56 -4.54 -16.05
CA MET A 123 -29.32 -3.59 -16.88
C MET A 123 -30.81 -3.59 -16.52
N ASP A 124 -31.39 -4.74 -16.28
CA ASP A 124 -32.79 -4.88 -15.87
C ASP A 124 -33.02 -4.27 -14.50
N TYR A 125 -32.08 -4.46 -13.56
CA TYR A 125 -32.11 -3.84 -12.24
C TYR A 125 -32.08 -2.30 -12.36
N ILE A 126 -31.10 -1.75 -13.08
CA ILE A 126 -30.92 -0.29 -13.29
C ILE A 126 -32.19 0.33 -13.91
N ARG A 127 -32.80 -0.33 -14.90
CA ARG A 127 -34.01 0.15 -15.57
C ARG A 127 -35.23 0.08 -14.68
N THR A 128 -35.44 -1.06 -14.00
CA THR A 128 -36.60 -1.31 -13.14
C THR A 128 -36.64 -0.38 -11.93
N HIS A 129 -35.51 -0.21 -11.25
CA HIS A 129 -35.40 0.64 -10.06
C HIS A 129 -35.09 2.11 -10.40
N LYS A 130 -34.93 2.44 -11.71
CA LYS A 130 -34.57 3.80 -12.17
C LYS A 130 -33.38 4.35 -11.42
N VAL A 131 -32.32 3.54 -11.25
CA VAL A 131 -31.11 3.93 -10.53
C VAL A 131 -30.58 5.24 -11.06
N PRO A 132 -30.39 6.27 -10.23
CA PRO A 132 -29.98 7.59 -10.69
C PRO A 132 -28.46 7.67 -10.92
N CYS A 133 -28.04 8.42 -11.92
CA CYS A 133 -26.62 8.78 -12.08
C CYS A 133 -26.18 9.66 -10.89
N PRO A 134 -25.13 9.30 -10.14
CA PRO A 134 -24.66 10.06 -8.99
C PRO A 134 -24.29 11.52 -9.32
N LYS A 135 -23.89 11.78 -10.60
CA LYS A 135 -23.47 13.12 -11.02
C LYS A 135 -24.63 14.06 -11.40
N CYS A 136 -25.64 13.54 -12.11
CA CYS A 136 -26.69 14.40 -12.65
C CYS A 136 -28.13 14.02 -12.22
N GLY A 137 -28.30 12.94 -11.47
CA GLY A 137 -29.58 12.47 -10.96
C GLY A 137 -30.50 11.83 -12.02
N LYS A 138 -30.09 11.71 -13.27
CA LYS A 138 -30.89 11.12 -14.35
C LYS A 138 -30.67 9.61 -14.47
N SER A 139 -31.69 8.85 -14.81
CA SER A 139 -31.62 7.40 -15.02
C SER A 139 -31.67 7.05 -16.52
N ASN A 140 -30.74 7.60 -17.30
CA ASN A 140 -30.65 7.35 -18.74
C ASN A 140 -29.24 6.89 -19.11
N PHE A 141 -29.06 5.56 -19.23
CA PHE A 141 -27.76 4.96 -19.46
C PHE A 141 -27.65 4.26 -20.81
N THR A 142 -26.42 4.01 -21.27
CA THR A 142 -26.12 3.09 -22.38
C THR A 142 -26.34 1.63 -21.93
N ASP A 143 -26.22 0.72 -22.86
CA ASP A 143 -26.04 -0.69 -22.48
C ASP A 143 -24.67 -0.90 -21.84
N ILE A 144 -24.55 -1.93 -20.99
CA ILE A 144 -23.29 -2.33 -20.37
C ILE A 144 -22.35 -2.91 -21.41
N ARG A 145 -21.07 -2.65 -21.28
CA ARG A 145 -20.00 -3.22 -22.09
C ARG A 145 -18.86 -3.65 -21.19
N GLN A 146 -18.28 -4.81 -21.44
CA GLN A 146 -17.07 -5.23 -20.74
C GLN A 146 -15.89 -4.33 -21.14
N PHE A 147 -15.21 -3.81 -20.15
CA PHE A 147 -14.05 -2.96 -20.31
C PHE A 147 -12.84 -3.64 -19.69
N ASN A 148 -11.91 -4.12 -20.53
CA ASN A 148 -10.70 -4.78 -20.05
C ASN A 148 -9.77 -3.78 -19.36
N LEU A 149 -9.31 -4.12 -18.15
CA LEU A 149 -8.48 -3.26 -17.30
C LEU A 149 -6.97 -3.32 -17.64
N MET A 150 -6.56 -4.16 -18.59
CA MET A 150 -5.17 -4.26 -19.00
C MET A 150 -4.72 -3.03 -19.80
N PHE A 151 -3.65 -2.37 -19.37
CA PHE A 151 -2.94 -1.42 -20.22
C PHE A 151 -2.15 -2.15 -21.30
N GLN A 152 -2.37 -1.77 -22.54
CA GLN A 152 -1.64 -2.29 -23.70
C GLN A 152 -0.59 -1.29 -24.19
N THR A 153 0.55 -1.81 -24.64
CA THR A 153 1.57 -1.06 -25.37
C THR A 153 2.19 -1.94 -26.45
N TYR A 154 3.17 -1.44 -27.18
CA TYR A 154 3.77 -2.15 -28.31
C TYR A 154 5.27 -2.28 -28.11
N ARG A 155 5.82 -3.43 -28.50
CA ARG A 155 7.25 -3.71 -28.53
C ARG A 155 7.74 -3.80 -29.97
N GLY A 156 8.79 -3.06 -30.32
CA GLY A 156 9.35 -3.06 -31.65
C GLY A 156 8.92 -1.85 -32.49
N VAL A 157 9.13 -1.92 -33.79
CA VAL A 157 8.93 -0.80 -34.75
C VAL A 157 7.54 -0.77 -35.40
N THR A 158 6.75 -1.82 -35.23
CA THR A 158 5.41 -1.95 -35.82
C THR A 158 4.35 -2.01 -34.71
N ASN A 159 3.22 -1.37 -34.93
CA ASN A 159 2.06 -1.39 -34.04
C ASN A 159 1.02 -2.41 -34.55
N ASP A 160 1.42 -3.66 -34.68
CA ASP A 160 0.54 -4.75 -35.07
C ASP A 160 0.18 -5.66 -33.87
N SER A 161 -0.75 -6.58 -34.09
CA SER A 161 -1.21 -7.50 -33.04
C SER A 161 -0.13 -8.42 -32.49
N LYS A 162 0.97 -8.63 -33.22
CA LYS A 162 2.09 -9.48 -32.80
C LYS A 162 3.08 -8.73 -31.90
N SER A 163 3.03 -7.41 -31.92
CA SER A 163 3.90 -6.53 -31.11
C SER A 163 3.26 -6.08 -29.79
N VAL A 164 1.99 -6.43 -29.56
CA VAL A 164 1.26 -6.07 -28.33
C VAL A 164 1.90 -6.71 -27.12
N ILE A 165 2.17 -5.90 -26.09
CA ILE A 165 2.55 -6.31 -24.75
C ILE A 165 1.69 -5.54 -23.73
N TYR A 166 1.70 -5.99 -22.50
CA TYR A 166 0.87 -5.42 -21.44
C TYR A 166 1.72 -4.92 -20.29
N LEU A 167 1.27 -3.83 -19.64
CA LEU A 167 1.74 -3.49 -18.30
C LEU A 167 1.07 -4.45 -17.31
N ARG A 168 1.85 -5.03 -16.39
CA ARG A 168 1.32 -6.03 -15.45
C ARG A 168 0.21 -5.42 -14.57
N PRO A 169 -0.96 -6.08 -14.41
CA PRO A 169 -2.03 -5.63 -13.53
C PRO A 169 -1.86 -6.10 -12.08
N GLU A 170 -0.89 -6.99 -11.84
CA GLU A 170 -0.51 -7.56 -10.55
C GLU A 170 0.93 -8.07 -10.57
N ASN A 171 1.53 -8.23 -9.41
CA ASN A 171 2.89 -8.77 -9.28
C ASN A 171 2.91 -10.31 -9.26
N ALA A 172 1.85 -10.96 -8.80
CA ALA A 172 1.78 -12.39 -8.52
C ALA A 172 2.26 -13.28 -9.66
N GLN A 173 1.90 -12.97 -10.91
CA GLN A 173 2.28 -13.80 -12.06
C GLN A 173 3.80 -13.87 -12.28
N GLY A 174 4.54 -12.80 -11.91
CA GLY A 174 6.00 -12.82 -11.91
C GLY A 174 6.59 -13.84 -10.95
N GLU A 175 5.96 -14.02 -9.80
CA GLU A 175 6.35 -15.00 -8.79
C GLU A 175 6.05 -16.44 -9.24
N TYR A 176 4.89 -16.65 -9.86
CA TYR A 176 4.48 -17.98 -10.35
C TYR A 176 5.38 -18.48 -11.49
N VAL A 177 5.68 -17.66 -12.49
CA VAL A 177 6.54 -18.08 -13.61
C VAL A 177 7.99 -18.31 -13.17
N ASN A 178 8.39 -17.77 -12.03
CA ASN A 178 9.72 -17.96 -11.43
C ASN A 178 9.76 -18.99 -10.30
N PHE A 179 8.64 -19.66 -10.00
CA PHE A 179 8.55 -20.64 -8.92
C PHE A 179 9.71 -21.66 -8.93
N LEU A 180 9.89 -22.38 -10.06
CA LEU A 180 10.98 -23.38 -10.16
C LEU A 180 12.38 -22.76 -10.20
N ASN A 181 12.53 -21.54 -10.72
CA ASN A 181 13.81 -20.83 -10.71
C ASN A 181 14.27 -20.56 -9.28
N VAL A 182 13.36 -20.01 -8.46
CA VAL A 182 13.64 -19.74 -7.05
C VAL A 182 13.84 -21.03 -6.28
N GLN A 183 12.95 -22.01 -6.42
CA GLN A 183 13.02 -23.29 -5.74
C GLN A 183 14.38 -23.99 -5.97
N ARG A 184 14.84 -24.07 -7.23
CA ARG A 184 16.08 -24.73 -7.59
C ARG A 184 17.32 -23.99 -7.10
N THR A 185 17.35 -22.68 -7.22
CA THR A 185 18.51 -21.87 -6.83
C THR A 185 18.66 -21.77 -5.33
N THR A 186 17.56 -21.78 -4.59
CA THR A 186 17.56 -21.75 -3.11
C THR A 186 17.55 -23.16 -2.49
N ARG A 187 17.26 -24.20 -3.28
CA ARG A 187 17.06 -25.59 -2.83
C ARG A 187 15.99 -25.73 -1.76
N SER A 188 14.96 -24.89 -1.86
CA SER A 188 13.92 -24.84 -0.85
C SER A 188 13.01 -26.05 -0.92
N LYS A 189 12.60 -26.52 0.26
CA LYS A 189 11.53 -27.49 0.45
C LYS A 189 10.23 -26.74 0.77
N LEU A 190 9.11 -27.35 0.44
CA LEU A 190 7.78 -26.84 0.81
C LEU A 190 7.57 -26.94 2.35
N PRO A 191 6.88 -26.00 2.98
CA PRO A 191 6.45 -24.72 2.38
C PRO A 191 7.62 -23.74 2.24
N PHE A 192 7.63 -22.98 1.14
CA PHE A 192 8.50 -21.80 0.99
C PHE A 192 7.74 -20.66 0.32
N SER A 193 8.26 -19.45 0.43
CA SER A 193 7.56 -18.28 -0.05
C SER A 193 8.45 -17.44 -0.97
N ILE A 194 7.79 -16.76 -1.91
CA ILE A 194 8.38 -15.70 -2.74
C ILE A 194 7.61 -14.43 -2.45
N GLY A 195 8.31 -13.32 -2.28
CA GLY A 195 7.70 -12.02 -2.13
C GLY A 195 8.26 -11.01 -3.10
N GLN A 196 7.42 -10.08 -3.53
CA GLN A 196 7.79 -9.02 -4.44
C GLN A 196 7.12 -7.71 -4.05
N ILE A 197 7.85 -6.60 -4.13
CA ILE A 197 7.31 -5.25 -4.08
C ILE A 197 7.45 -4.63 -5.46
N GLY A 198 6.35 -4.20 -6.06
CA GLY A 198 6.44 -3.64 -7.40
C GLY A 198 5.20 -2.90 -7.84
N LYS A 199 5.36 -2.12 -8.91
CA LYS A 199 4.27 -1.40 -9.56
C LYS A 199 3.38 -2.34 -10.35
N ALA A 200 2.07 -2.05 -10.29
CA ALA A 200 1.04 -2.66 -11.10
C ALA A 200 0.14 -1.57 -11.72
N PHE A 201 -0.58 -1.92 -12.78
CA PHE A 201 -1.29 -0.95 -13.61
C PHE A 201 -2.67 -1.51 -13.97
N ARG A 202 -3.72 -0.72 -13.66
CA ARG A 202 -5.10 -1.07 -14.04
C ARG A 202 -5.78 0.15 -14.65
N ASN A 203 -6.30 0.00 -15.85
CA ASN A 203 -7.03 1.05 -16.55
C ASN A 203 -8.44 1.22 -15.93
N GLU A 204 -8.48 1.71 -14.71
CA GLU A 204 -9.68 1.81 -13.89
C GLU A 204 -10.74 2.73 -14.53
N ILE A 205 -12.01 2.32 -14.49
CA ILE A 205 -13.13 3.10 -15.01
C ILE A 205 -13.44 4.29 -14.09
N THR A 206 -13.42 4.03 -12.78
CA THR A 206 -13.76 5.00 -11.73
C THR A 206 -12.66 5.05 -10.67
N PRO A 207 -11.45 5.53 -11.03
CA PRO A 207 -10.43 5.74 -10.03
C PRO A 207 -10.88 6.85 -9.05
N GLY A 208 -10.43 6.80 -7.80
CA GLY A 208 -10.88 7.79 -6.81
C GLY A 208 -10.38 7.52 -5.39
N ASN A 209 -10.94 8.29 -4.47
CA ASN A 209 -10.57 8.24 -3.05
C ASN A 209 -9.05 8.44 -2.83
N PHE A 210 -8.48 9.48 -3.49
CA PHE A 210 -7.07 9.83 -3.40
C PHE A 210 -6.17 8.66 -3.87
N THR A 211 -5.26 8.15 -3.03
CA THR A 211 -4.37 7.04 -3.37
C THR A 211 -4.99 5.67 -3.17
N PHE A 212 -6.26 5.58 -2.78
CA PHE A 212 -6.94 4.31 -2.56
C PHE A 212 -7.19 3.52 -3.85
N ARG A 213 -7.60 4.20 -4.94
CA ARG A 213 -7.82 3.59 -6.25
C ARG A 213 -7.24 4.46 -7.36
N THR A 214 -6.09 4.07 -7.84
CA THR A 214 -5.29 4.76 -8.87
C THR A 214 -5.04 3.85 -10.06
N ILE A 215 -4.63 4.41 -11.19
CA ILE A 215 -4.32 3.63 -12.40
C ILE A 215 -2.92 3.01 -12.38
N GLU A 216 -2.02 3.59 -11.59
CA GLU A 216 -0.68 3.09 -11.28
C GLU A 216 -0.54 3.01 -9.77
N PHE A 217 -0.20 1.85 -9.23
CA PHE A 217 -0.10 1.60 -7.79
C PHE A 217 1.03 0.62 -7.48
N GLU A 218 1.35 0.42 -6.22
CA GLU A 218 2.33 -0.58 -5.79
C GLU A 218 1.66 -1.65 -4.91
N GLN A 219 2.06 -2.88 -5.14
CA GLN A 219 1.69 -4.04 -4.32
C GLN A 219 2.93 -4.60 -3.63
N MET A 220 2.72 -5.12 -2.44
CA MET A 220 3.65 -5.99 -1.72
C MET A 220 2.99 -7.37 -1.72
N GLU A 221 3.44 -8.24 -2.61
CA GLU A 221 2.89 -9.58 -2.84
C GLU A 221 3.72 -10.62 -2.09
N PHE A 222 3.05 -11.65 -1.60
CA PHE A 222 3.69 -12.75 -0.90
C PHE A 222 2.98 -14.06 -1.21
N GLN A 223 3.66 -14.95 -1.92
CA GLN A 223 3.12 -16.22 -2.39
C GLN A 223 3.79 -17.37 -1.63
N THR A 224 3.01 -18.14 -0.88
CA THR A 224 3.48 -19.32 -0.17
C THR A 224 3.08 -20.58 -0.90
N PHE A 225 4.08 -21.32 -1.38
CA PHE A 225 3.90 -22.62 -2.04
C PHE A 225 3.90 -23.73 -1.00
N CYS A 226 2.90 -24.62 -1.07
CA CYS A 226 2.70 -25.66 -0.05
C CYS A 226 2.12 -26.96 -0.62
N HIS A 227 2.09 -28.00 0.21
CA HIS A 227 1.37 -29.23 -0.09
C HIS A 227 -0.14 -29.03 -0.02
N GLU A 228 -0.89 -29.72 -0.88
CA GLU A 228 -2.32 -29.91 -0.68
C GLU A 228 -2.56 -30.54 0.71
N GLY A 229 -3.55 -30.02 1.45
CA GLY A 229 -3.87 -30.46 2.82
C GLY A 229 -3.24 -29.57 3.90
N SER A 230 -2.11 -28.87 3.63
CA SER A 230 -1.57 -27.84 4.53
C SER A 230 -2.05 -26.43 4.20
N ASP A 231 -2.75 -26.29 3.10
CA ASP A 231 -3.21 -25.03 2.54
C ASP A 231 -4.19 -24.27 3.45
N THR A 232 -5.09 -24.98 4.12
CA THR A 232 -6.10 -24.37 5.00
C THR A 232 -5.45 -23.75 6.24
N GLU A 233 -4.54 -24.47 6.89
CA GLU A 233 -3.83 -23.98 8.07
C GLU A 233 -2.94 -22.77 7.72
N LEU A 234 -2.27 -22.79 6.58
CA LEU A 234 -1.45 -21.68 6.10
C LEU A 234 -2.30 -20.46 5.71
N TYR A 235 -3.48 -20.68 5.12
CA TYR A 235 -4.41 -19.61 4.82
C TYR A 235 -4.87 -18.88 6.10
N ASP A 236 -5.32 -19.62 7.11
CA ASP A 236 -5.75 -19.05 8.38
C ASP A 236 -4.57 -18.33 9.09
N TYR A 237 -3.39 -18.93 9.05
CA TYR A 237 -2.18 -18.32 9.59
C TYR A 237 -1.88 -16.96 8.92
N PHE A 238 -1.93 -16.86 7.59
CA PHE A 238 -1.59 -15.63 6.90
C PHE A 238 -2.67 -14.54 7.02
N LYS A 239 -3.93 -14.89 7.19
CA LYS A 239 -4.98 -13.93 7.57
C LYS A 239 -4.60 -13.21 8.87
N GLU A 240 -4.35 -13.97 9.93
CA GLU A 240 -4.00 -13.41 11.24
C GLU A 240 -2.64 -12.69 11.22
N TYR A 241 -1.68 -13.24 10.50
CA TYR A 241 -0.35 -12.63 10.36
C TYR A 241 -0.40 -11.28 9.65
N GLY A 242 -1.26 -11.15 8.63
CA GLY A 242 -1.54 -9.90 7.92
C GLY A 242 -2.19 -8.86 8.83
N LYS A 243 -3.21 -9.23 9.60
CA LYS A 243 -3.84 -8.33 10.56
C LYS A 243 -2.83 -7.83 11.61
N LYS A 244 -2.01 -8.76 12.13
CA LYS A 244 -0.96 -8.41 13.08
C LYS A 244 0.06 -7.44 12.48
N PHE A 245 0.44 -7.61 11.21
CA PHE A 245 1.34 -6.67 10.52
C PHE A 245 0.78 -5.24 10.51
N TYR A 246 -0.51 -5.06 10.20
CA TYR A 246 -1.15 -3.74 10.27
C TYR A 246 -1.16 -3.15 11.68
N MET A 247 -1.41 -3.97 12.70
CA MET A 247 -1.33 -3.53 14.08
C MET A 247 0.11 -3.10 14.47
N ASP A 248 1.12 -3.84 14.01
CA ASP A 248 2.53 -3.50 14.22
C ASP A 248 2.94 -2.21 13.48
N LEU A 249 2.27 -1.84 12.38
CA LEU A 249 2.42 -0.52 11.74
C LEU A 249 1.81 0.63 12.56
N GLY A 250 1.05 0.33 13.62
CA GLY A 250 0.39 1.29 14.50
C GLY A 250 -1.10 1.48 14.23
N ILE A 251 -1.72 0.64 13.40
CA ILE A 251 -3.16 0.71 13.12
C ILE A 251 -3.93 0.01 14.26
N SER A 252 -4.96 0.68 14.77
CA SER A 252 -5.82 0.13 15.83
C SER A 252 -6.61 -1.09 15.34
N GLU A 253 -6.71 -2.11 16.17
CA GLU A 253 -7.50 -3.30 15.88
C GLU A 253 -8.98 -2.97 15.60
N ASP A 254 -9.55 -1.99 16.28
CA ASP A 254 -10.94 -1.54 16.12
C ASP A 254 -11.21 -0.91 14.74
N HIS A 255 -10.15 -0.53 14.03
CA HIS A 255 -10.22 0.00 12.67
C HIS A 255 -9.92 -1.02 11.59
N LEU A 256 -9.72 -2.29 11.97
CA LEU A 256 -9.48 -3.42 11.06
C LEU A 256 -10.61 -4.45 11.20
N ARG A 257 -11.03 -5.03 10.08
CA ARG A 257 -11.92 -6.19 10.08
C ARG A 257 -11.54 -7.19 9.00
N PHE A 258 -11.93 -8.44 9.18
CA PHE A 258 -11.94 -9.43 8.12
C PHE A 258 -13.25 -9.34 7.33
N HIS A 259 -13.12 -9.53 6.03
CA HIS A 259 -14.24 -9.65 5.10
C HIS A 259 -14.02 -10.91 4.27
N ASP A 260 -14.65 -12.02 4.67
CA ASP A 260 -14.61 -13.27 3.91
C ASP A 260 -15.53 -13.15 2.68
N HIS A 261 -15.04 -13.58 1.51
CA HIS A 261 -15.79 -13.51 0.26
C HIS A 261 -16.81 -14.65 0.16
N GLU A 262 -18.08 -14.33 0.02
CA GLU A 262 -19.16 -15.32 -0.19
C GLU A 262 -19.07 -15.95 -1.58
N LYS A 263 -18.69 -15.16 -2.59
CA LYS A 263 -18.50 -15.60 -3.97
C LYS A 263 -17.01 -15.62 -4.32
N LEU A 264 -16.50 -16.84 -4.46
CA LEU A 264 -15.10 -17.04 -4.78
C LEU A 264 -14.84 -16.94 -6.29
N ALA A 265 -13.67 -16.40 -6.67
CA ALA A 265 -13.15 -16.53 -8.01
C ALA A 265 -12.94 -18.02 -8.34
N HIS A 266 -13.03 -18.38 -9.61
CA HIS A 266 -12.99 -19.77 -10.08
C HIS A 266 -11.68 -20.52 -9.73
N TYR A 267 -10.63 -19.80 -9.38
CA TYR A 267 -9.33 -20.34 -8.98
C TYR A 267 -9.16 -20.45 -7.46
N ALA A 268 -10.05 -19.87 -6.68
CA ALA A 268 -9.86 -19.75 -5.23
C ALA A 268 -10.73 -20.77 -4.47
N LYS A 269 -10.13 -21.42 -3.46
CA LYS A 269 -10.81 -22.26 -2.48
C LYS A 269 -11.33 -21.46 -1.28
N ALA A 270 -10.64 -20.35 -0.96
CA ALA A 270 -11.01 -19.39 0.07
C ALA A 270 -10.41 -18.01 -0.28
N ALA A 271 -11.10 -16.95 0.13
CA ALA A 271 -10.65 -15.57 -0.03
C ALA A 271 -11.15 -14.71 1.13
N CYS A 272 -10.29 -13.87 1.66
CA CYS A 272 -10.60 -12.94 2.74
C CYS A 272 -9.80 -11.66 2.58
N ASP A 273 -10.47 -10.51 2.73
CA ASP A 273 -9.82 -9.22 2.80
C ASP A 273 -9.62 -8.79 4.25
N ILE A 274 -8.54 -8.03 4.49
CA ILE A 274 -8.44 -7.16 5.64
C ILE A 274 -8.85 -5.78 5.16
N GLU A 275 -9.88 -5.21 5.80
CA GLU A 275 -10.36 -3.88 5.50
C GLU A 275 -10.02 -2.91 6.62
N TYR A 276 -9.67 -1.67 6.24
CA TYR A 276 -9.49 -0.54 7.15
C TYR A 276 -10.69 0.41 7.07
N LYS A 277 -11.05 1.01 8.20
CA LYS A 277 -12.16 1.96 8.34
C LYS A 277 -11.76 3.37 7.90
N PHE A 278 -11.81 3.62 6.59
CA PHE A 278 -11.57 4.95 6.01
C PHE A 278 -12.75 5.89 6.23
N PRO A 279 -12.59 7.22 6.03
CA PRO A 279 -13.72 8.18 6.10
C PRO A 279 -14.86 7.90 5.12
N PHE A 280 -14.57 7.23 4.00
CA PHE A 280 -15.56 6.82 2.99
C PHE A 280 -16.17 5.42 3.24
N GLY A 281 -15.81 4.76 4.34
CA GLY A 281 -16.28 3.42 4.68
C GLY A 281 -15.15 2.40 4.79
N TRP A 282 -15.50 1.13 4.89
CA TRP A 282 -14.54 0.05 4.90
C TRP A 282 -13.90 -0.12 3.53
N GLY A 283 -12.58 -0.27 3.50
CA GLY A 283 -11.82 -0.45 2.27
C GLY A 283 -10.71 -1.47 2.45
N GLU A 284 -10.61 -2.37 1.48
CA GLU A 284 -9.60 -3.42 1.41
C GLU A 284 -8.19 -2.82 1.41
N VAL A 285 -7.34 -3.33 2.30
CA VAL A 285 -5.91 -3.00 2.36
C VAL A 285 -5.01 -4.23 2.11
N ASN A 286 -5.55 -5.44 2.34
CA ASN A 286 -4.91 -6.72 2.05
C ASN A 286 -5.95 -7.73 1.58
N GLY A 287 -5.56 -8.62 0.66
CA GLY A 287 -6.30 -9.80 0.27
C GLY A 287 -5.48 -11.06 0.55
N THR A 288 -6.07 -12.05 1.20
CA THR A 288 -5.47 -13.38 1.40
C THR A 288 -6.31 -14.42 0.69
N HIS A 289 -5.69 -15.19 -0.22
CA HIS A 289 -6.39 -16.14 -1.07
C HIS A 289 -5.74 -17.53 -1.03
N ASN A 290 -6.54 -18.58 -0.92
CA ASN A 290 -6.12 -19.94 -1.24
C ASN A 290 -6.40 -20.19 -2.73
N ARG A 291 -5.37 -20.10 -3.55
CA ARG A 291 -5.45 -20.18 -5.02
C ARG A 291 -5.36 -21.60 -5.56
N THR A 292 -5.27 -22.60 -4.66
CA THR A 292 -5.03 -23.98 -5.04
C THR A 292 -3.75 -24.12 -5.89
N ASN A 293 -3.67 -25.05 -6.81
CA ASN A 293 -2.59 -25.19 -7.79
C ASN A 293 -2.93 -24.56 -9.15
N PHE A 294 -3.98 -23.75 -9.21
CA PHE A 294 -4.54 -23.22 -10.47
C PHE A 294 -3.50 -22.50 -11.32
N ASP A 295 -2.80 -21.51 -10.79
CA ASP A 295 -1.91 -20.67 -11.57
C ASP A 295 -0.73 -21.44 -12.16
N LEU A 296 -0.07 -22.29 -11.37
CA LEU A 296 1.04 -23.13 -11.85
C LEU A 296 0.56 -24.14 -12.90
N THR A 297 -0.62 -24.71 -12.72
CA THR A 297 -1.24 -25.60 -13.73
C THR A 297 -1.48 -24.87 -15.04
N ARG A 298 -2.05 -23.66 -14.99
CA ARG A 298 -2.27 -22.81 -16.18
C ARG A 298 -0.95 -22.46 -16.89
N HIS A 299 0.08 -22.09 -16.13
CA HIS A 299 1.39 -21.81 -16.71
C HIS A 299 2.04 -23.05 -17.33
N GLN A 300 1.88 -24.23 -16.72
CA GLN A 300 2.32 -25.47 -17.31
C GLN A 300 1.62 -25.76 -18.63
N GLU A 301 0.31 -25.67 -18.68
CA GLU A 301 -0.50 -25.89 -19.90
C GLU A 301 -0.12 -24.94 -21.03
N TYR A 302 -0.05 -23.63 -20.74
CA TYR A 302 0.23 -22.61 -21.76
C TYR A 302 1.69 -22.59 -22.23
N SER A 303 2.63 -22.91 -21.37
CA SER A 303 4.06 -22.93 -21.70
C SER A 303 4.52 -24.26 -22.27
N GLY A 304 3.83 -25.37 -21.96
CA GLY A 304 4.28 -26.73 -22.22
C GLY A 304 5.48 -27.15 -21.34
N LYS A 305 5.80 -26.38 -20.27
CA LYS A 305 6.92 -26.67 -19.37
C LYS A 305 6.38 -27.07 -18.01
N SER A 306 6.85 -28.21 -17.47
CA SER A 306 6.43 -28.67 -16.13
C SER A 306 6.68 -27.62 -15.07
N GLN A 307 5.66 -27.42 -14.22
CA GLN A 307 5.70 -26.63 -13.00
C GLN A 307 5.61 -27.55 -11.75
N GLU A 308 5.90 -28.83 -11.90
CA GLU A 308 5.86 -29.80 -10.81
C GLU A 308 7.06 -29.62 -9.86
N TYR A 309 6.78 -29.67 -8.58
CA TYR A 309 7.75 -29.84 -7.51
C TYR A 309 8.05 -31.33 -7.33
N LEU A 310 9.32 -31.68 -7.23
CA LEU A 310 9.75 -33.01 -6.82
C LEU A 310 10.02 -32.99 -5.31
N ASP A 311 9.22 -33.69 -4.55
CA ASP A 311 9.42 -33.81 -3.11
C ASP A 311 10.63 -34.75 -2.85
N PRO A 312 11.69 -34.24 -2.19
CA PRO A 312 12.89 -35.02 -1.95
C PRO A 312 12.71 -36.14 -0.87
N GLU A 313 11.62 -36.08 -0.10
CA GLU A 313 11.35 -37.07 0.96
C GLU A 313 10.52 -38.24 0.45
N THR A 314 9.49 -37.93 -0.37
CA THR A 314 8.59 -38.96 -0.92
C THR A 314 8.95 -39.40 -2.33
N ASN A 315 9.76 -38.59 -3.04
CA ASN A 315 10.09 -38.74 -4.46
C ASN A 315 8.87 -38.62 -5.37
N GLU A 316 7.80 -38.03 -4.89
CA GLU A 316 6.58 -37.75 -5.65
C GLU A 316 6.69 -36.40 -6.37
N LYS A 317 6.00 -36.31 -7.52
CA LYS A 317 5.88 -35.05 -8.29
C LYS A 317 4.45 -34.56 -8.25
N PHE A 318 4.27 -33.29 -7.93
CA PHE A 318 2.97 -32.64 -7.93
C PHE A 318 3.12 -31.13 -8.15
N ILE A 319 2.03 -30.48 -8.53
CA ILE A 319 1.95 -29.02 -8.64
C ILE A 319 1.51 -28.47 -7.28
N PRO A 320 2.32 -27.63 -6.60
CA PRO A 320 1.97 -27.11 -5.28
C PRO A 320 0.74 -26.22 -5.27
N TYR A 321 0.09 -26.17 -4.11
CA TYR A 321 -0.93 -25.16 -3.79
C TYR A 321 -0.24 -23.84 -3.43
N ILE A 322 -0.99 -22.74 -3.60
CA ILE A 322 -0.51 -21.38 -3.36
C ILE A 322 -1.43 -20.68 -2.37
N ILE A 323 -0.84 -20.12 -1.32
CA ILE A 323 -1.49 -19.14 -0.46
C ILE A 323 -0.90 -17.78 -0.79
N GLU A 324 -1.73 -16.91 -1.31
CA GLU A 324 -1.43 -15.53 -1.67
C GLU A 324 -1.75 -14.60 -0.50
N SER A 325 -0.88 -13.63 -0.26
CA SER A 325 -1.14 -12.48 0.61
C SER A 325 -0.68 -11.21 -0.09
N THR A 326 -1.64 -10.42 -0.54
CA THR A 326 -1.41 -9.17 -1.30
C THR A 326 -1.70 -7.96 -0.44
N TYR A 327 -0.75 -7.06 -0.34
CA TYR A 327 -0.84 -5.80 0.41
C TYR A 327 -0.81 -4.63 -0.56
N GLY A 328 -1.86 -3.81 -0.57
CA GLY A 328 -1.87 -2.55 -1.33
C GLY A 328 -1.00 -1.52 -0.63
N LEU A 329 0.20 -1.23 -1.16
CA LEU A 329 1.14 -0.30 -0.50
C LEU A 329 0.57 1.11 -0.39
N ASP A 330 -0.08 1.61 -1.44
CA ASP A 330 -0.67 2.96 -1.47
C ASP A 330 -1.88 3.06 -0.52
N ARG A 331 -2.66 1.98 -0.37
CA ARG A 331 -3.76 1.87 0.59
C ARG A 331 -3.25 1.76 2.02
N THR A 332 -2.19 0.98 2.25
CA THR A 332 -1.49 0.89 3.55
C THR A 332 -0.93 2.24 3.97
N PHE A 333 -0.28 2.96 3.04
CA PHE A 333 0.19 4.32 3.29
C PHE A 333 -0.96 5.23 3.73
N LEU A 334 -2.07 5.21 3.01
CA LEU A 334 -3.24 6.04 3.32
C LEU A 334 -3.84 5.69 4.70
N ALA A 335 -3.98 4.40 5.02
CA ALA A 335 -4.45 3.93 6.32
C ALA A 335 -3.54 4.40 7.47
N VAL A 336 -2.21 4.27 7.31
CA VAL A 336 -1.22 4.76 8.28
C VAL A 336 -1.32 6.27 8.48
N MET A 337 -1.54 7.05 7.41
CA MET A 337 -1.71 8.50 7.52
C MET A 337 -2.99 8.86 8.30
N PHE A 338 -4.12 8.20 8.02
CA PHE A 338 -5.36 8.43 8.75
C PHE A 338 -5.26 8.05 10.23
N GLU A 339 -4.66 6.90 10.51
CA GLU A 339 -4.48 6.43 11.88
C GLU A 339 -3.59 7.35 12.70
N SER A 340 -2.55 7.89 12.08
CA SER A 340 -1.54 8.70 12.75
C SER A 340 -1.97 10.15 12.98
N TYR A 341 -2.99 10.65 12.29
CA TYR A 341 -3.39 12.06 12.39
C TYR A 341 -4.22 12.34 13.63
N HIS A 342 -3.80 13.34 14.40
CA HIS A 342 -4.51 13.79 15.59
C HIS A 342 -4.56 15.33 15.67
N GLU A 343 -5.67 15.83 16.18
CA GLU A 343 -5.82 17.22 16.64
C GLU A 343 -5.92 17.20 18.17
N GLU A 344 -5.00 17.87 18.81
CA GLU A 344 -4.93 17.91 20.27
C GLU A 344 -5.18 19.34 20.76
N VAL A 345 -6.02 19.47 21.80
CA VAL A 345 -6.21 20.72 22.52
C VAL A 345 -5.21 20.74 23.68
N LEU A 346 -4.36 21.75 23.70
CA LEU A 346 -3.34 21.91 24.73
C LEU A 346 -3.92 22.57 25.97
N GLU A 347 -3.21 22.50 27.09
CA GLU A 347 -3.60 23.10 28.39
C GLU A 347 -3.88 24.61 28.30
N ASN A 348 -3.18 25.33 27.42
CA ASN A 348 -3.37 26.75 27.16
C ASN A 348 -4.54 27.09 26.22
N GLY A 349 -5.28 26.05 25.75
CA GLY A 349 -6.40 26.19 24.82
C GLY A 349 -6.03 26.24 23.33
N ASP A 350 -4.72 26.24 22.98
CA ASP A 350 -4.27 26.16 21.60
C ASP A 350 -4.53 24.76 21.04
N THR A 351 -4.65 24.66 19.71
CA THR A 351 -4.73 23.37 19.00
C THR A 351 -3.40 22.99 18.39
N ARG A 352 -3.10 21.69 18.39
CA ARG A 352 -1.93 21.09 17.77
C ARG A 352 -2.35 20.00 16.77
N GLU A 353 -1.95 20.14 15.52
CA GLU A 353 -1.99 19.04 14.56
C GLU A 353 -0.72 18.21 14.70
N VAL A 354 -0.85 16.89 14.76
CA VAL A 354 0.28 15.97 14.91
C VAL A 354 0.04 14.68 14.14
N LEU A 355 1.08 14.20 13.44
CA LEU A 355 1.10 12.84 12.89
C LEU A 355 1.86 11.93 13.86
N LYS A 356 1.13 11.08 14.60
CA LYS A 356 1.70 10.11 15.56
C LYS A 356 2.16 8.84 14.84
N LEU A 357 2.95 9.00 13.78
CA LEU A 357 3.58 7.87 13.10
C LEU A 357 4.44 7.06 14.05
N SER A 358 4.39 5.73 13.95
CA SER A 358 5.37 4.87 14.61
C SER A 358 6.78 5.40 14.30
N PRO A 359 7.69 5.53 15.28
CA PRO A 359 9.05 6.02 15.02
C PRO A 359 9.79 5.25 13.93
N ALA A 360 9.51 3.94 13.80
CA ALA A 360 10.04 3.11 12.71
C ALA A 360 9.56 3.59 11.32
N LEU A 361 8.34 4.08 11.20
CA LEU A 361 7.76 4.52 9.93
C LEU A 361 8.03 6.00 9.62
N ALA A 362 8.31 6.84 10.63
CA ALA A 362 8.50 8.27 10.45
C ALA A 362 9.52 8.60 9.34
N PRO A 363 9.21 9.55 8.42
CA PRO A 363 10.10 9.93 7.32
C PRO A 363 11.48 10.40 7.78
N TYR A 364 11.50 11.26 8.79
CA TYR A 364 12.69 11.65 9.53
C TYR A 364 12.57 11.16 10.97
N LYS A 365 13.69 10.69 11.52
CA LYS A 365 13.73 10.13 12.88
C LYS A 365 14.01 11.19 13.94
N LEU A 366 14.71 12.24 13.53
CA LEU A 366 15.17 13.29 14.42
C LEU A 366 15.17 14.65 13.69
N ALA A 367 14.79 15.71 14.42
CA ALA A 367 14.99 17.09 14.03
C ALA A 367 16.11 17.74 14.90
N VAL A 368 17.06 18.40 14.28
CA VAL A 368 18.12 19.18 14.94
C VAL A 368 17.80 20.66 14.83
N LEU A 369 17.57 21.31 15.96
CA LEU A 369 16.99 22.64 16.05
C LEU A 369 17.92 23.59 16.84
N PRO A 370 18.68 24.49 16.21
CA PRO A 370 19.43 25.50 16.98
C PRO A 370 18.48 26.47 17.68
N LEU A 371 18.60 26.67 19.01
CA LEU A 371 17.72 27.57 19.77
C LEU A 371 17.80 29.01 19.22
N ILE A 372 19.00 29.51 19.08
CA ILE A 372 19.28 30.84 18.51
C ILE A 372 20.17 30.65 17.29
N LYS A 373 19.67 31.01 16.10
CA LYS A 373 20.37 30.82 14.83
C LYS A 373 21.81 31.35 14.88
N LYS A 374 22.01 32.59 15.30
CA LYS A 374 23.35 33.25 15.29
C LYS A 374 24.39 32.51 16.15
N ASN A 375 23.97 31.92 17.26
CA ASN A 375 24.90 31.38 18.26
C ASN A 375 25.07 29.85 18.13
N HIS A 376 24.06 29.13 17.67
CA HIS A 376 24.00 27.67 17.80
C HIS A 376 24.00 26.93 16.46
N SER A 377 23.86 27.62 15.30
CA SER A 377 23.74 26.95 14.00
C SER A 377 24.98 26.15 13.62
N GLU A 378 26.19 26.63 13.93
CA GLU A 378 27.42 25.91 13.60
C GLU A 378 27.50 24.57 14.33
N LYS A 379 27.25 24.58 15.66
CA LYS A 379 27.24 23.35 16.47
C LYS A 379 26.07 22.43 16.10
N ALA A 380 24.91 23.00 15.76
CA ALA A 380 23.76 22.23 15.31
C ALA A 380 24.02 21.52 13.97
N LEU A 381 24.71 22.18 13.02
CA LEU A 381 25.12 21.58 11.76
C LEU A 381 26.18 20.49 11.94
N GLU A 382 27.13 20.66 12.87
CA GLU A 382 28.09 19.61 13.22
C GLU A 382 27.36 18.34 13.70
N ILE A 383 26.43 18.48 14.68
CA ILE A 383 25.64 17.36 15.21
C ILE A 383 24.74 16.76 14.15
N TYR A 384 24.08 17.58 13.33
CA TYR A 384 23.27 17.11 12.20
C TYR A 384 24.10 16.28 11.21
N ASN A 385 25.27 16.76 10.81
CA ASN A 385 26.16 16.08 9.87
C ASN A 385 26.63 14.71 10.39
N ASP A 386 26.76 14.57 11.70
CA ASP A 386 27.13 13.30 12.32
C ASP A 386 25.94 12.32 12.40
N LEU A 387 24.84 12.77 12.96
CA LEU A 387 23.64 11.92 13.14
C LEU A 387 22.98 11.51 11.81
N SER A 388 23.07 12.36 10.78
CA SER A 388 22.52 12.07 9.44
C SER A 388 23.22 10.92 8.70
N LYS A 389 24.39 10.47 9.15
CA LYS A 389 25.07 9.27 8.64
C LYS A 389 24.41 7.98 9.12
N GLU A 390 23.65 8.03 10.22
CA GLU A 390 23.09 6.86 10.88
C GLU A 390 21.59 6.67 10.55
N PHE A 391 20.84 7.76 10.48
CA PHE A 391 19.41 7.73 10.16
C PHE A 391 18.94 9.06 9.55
N MET A 392 17.77 9.05 8.95
CA MET A 392 17.19 10.25 8.34
C MET A 392 16.95 11.32 9.39
N THR A 393 17.70 12.39 9.31
CA THR A 393 17.69 13.54 10.22
C THR A 393 17.35 14.80 9.43
N THR A 394 16.61 15.73 10.02
CA THR A 394 16.34 17.05 9.43
C THR A 394 16.94 18.16 10.27
N TYR A 395 17.22 19.29 9.64
CA TYR A 395 17.71 20.50 10.26
C TYR A 395 16.77 21.65 9.98
N ASP A 396 16.36 22.40 11.01
CA ASP A 396 15.49 23.57 10.84
C ASP A 396 15.90 24.71 11.77
N GLU A 397 16.20 25.85 11.17
CA GLU A 397 16.54 27.10 11.88
C GLU A 397 15.56 28.24 11.60
N SER A 398 14.44 27.96 10.88
CA SER A 398 13.48 28.97 10.42
C SER A 398 12.44 29.32 11.48
N GLY A 399 12.31 30.59 11.83
CA GLY A 399 11.36 31.08 12.81
C GLY A 399 11.77 30.78 14.28
N ASN A 400 10.85 30.84 15.20
CA ASN A 400 11.11 30.51 16.60
C ASN A 400 11.02 29.00 16.88
N ILE A 401 11.57 28.56 18.00
CA ILE A 401 11.66 27.14 18.39
C ILE A 401 10.28 26.48 18.48
N GLY A 402 9.27 27.17 18.99
CA GLY A 402 7.91 26.64 19.09
C GLY A 402 7.30 26.29 17.72
N LYS A 403 7.51 27.16 16.69
CA LYS A 403 7.07 26.90 15.32
C LYS A 403 7.80 25.72 14.70
N ARG A 404 9.09 25.52 15.03
CA ARG A 404 9.87 24.36 14.54
C ARG A 404 9.35 23.06 15.12
N TYR A 405 9.06 23.03 16.41
CA TYR A 405 8.42 21.88 17.05
C TYR A 405 7.06 21.55 16.38
N ARG A 406 6.23 22.56 16.09
CA ARG A 406 4.95 22.34 15.40
C ARG A 406 5.13 21.75 14.01
N ARG A 407 6.13 22.22 13.24
CA ARG A 407 6.45 21.62 11.93
C ARG A 407 6.94 20.18 12.08
N ALA A 408 7.76 19.87 13.07
CA ALA A 408 8.19 18.51 13.37
C ALA A 408 7.00 17.61 13.77
N ASP A 409 6.10 18.10 14.60
CA ASP A 409 4.91 17.37 15.04
C ASP A 409 3.99 17.00 13.86
N VAL A 410 3.65 17.96 13.00
CA VAL A 410 2.73 17.74 11.87
C VAL A 410 3.35 16.92 10.73
N THR A 411 4.67 16.88 10.63
CA THR A 411 5.39 16.03 9.67
C THR A 411 5.75 14.65 10.21
N GLY A 412 5.36 14.37 11.48
CA GLY A 412 5.47 13.05 12.09
C GLY A 412 6.87 12.71 12.59
N ILE A 413 7.74 13.69 12.84
CA ILE A 413 9.09 13.45 13.38
C ILE A 413 8.99 13.10 14.87
N PRO A 414 9.44 11.91 15.30
CA PRO A 414 9.22 11.45 16.67
C PRO A 414 10.07 12.18 17.71
N PHE A 415 11.27 12.60 17.34
CA PHE A 415 12.22 13.22 18.27
C PHE A 415 12.76 14.53 17.71
N ALA A 416 12.98 15.51 18.59
CA ALA A 416 13.62 16.76 18.25
C ALA A 416 14.65 17.14 19.31
N ILE A 417 15.87 17.47 18.92
CA ILE A 417 16.88 18.00 19.81
C ILE A 417 17.06 19.50 19.63
N THR A 418 17.13 20.21 20.75
CA THR A 418 17.44 21.63 20.75
C THR A 418 18.90 21.82 21.14
N ILE A 419 19.60 22.59 20.31
CA ILE A 419 21.01 22.97 20.49
C ILE A 419 21.04 24.39 21.07
N ASP A 420 21.63 24.54 22.22
CA ASP A 420 21.65 25.77 23.01
C ASP A 420 23.04 26.01 23.65
N ASP A 421 23.13 26.95 24.61
CA ASP A 421 24.37 27.27 25.30
C ASP A 421 24.91 26.09 26.14
N GLU A 422 24.01 25.24 26.70
CA GLU A 422 24.41 24.02 27.43
C GLU A 422 25.06 23.00 26.49
N THR A 423 24.61 22.95 25.22
CA THR A 423 25.24 22.08 24.22
C THR A 423 26.68 22.51 23.94
N ILE A 424 26.92 23.81 23.84
CA ILE A 424 28.27 24.36 23.59
C ILE A 424 29.18 24.18 24.80
N ASN A 425 28.67 24.46 26.01
CA ASN A 425 29.47 24.49 27.23
C ASN A 425 29.66 23.10 27.85
N ASN A 426 28.62 22.26 27.83
CA ASN A 426 28.55 21.00 28.59
C ASN A 426 28.34 19.76 27.71
N GLY A 427 28.15 19.92 26.42
CA GLY A 427 27.93 18.80 25.50
C GLY A 427 26.61 18.08 25.70
N THR A 428 25.57 18.78 26.20
CA THR A 428 24.24 18.22 26.41
C THR A 428 23.20 18.84 25.50
N VAL A 429 22.15 18.12 25.18
CA VAL A 429 21.02 18.59 24.37
C VAL A 429 19.71 18.34 25.09
N THR A 430 18.72 19.17 24.82
CA THR A 430 17.34 18.90 25.22
C THR A 430 16.65 18.10 24.12
N LEU A 431 16.27 16.85 24.40
CA LEU A 431 15.50 16.00 23.50
C LEU A 431 14.03 16.07 23.87
N ARG A 432 13.17 16.40 22.90
CA ARG A 432 11.72 16.42 23.03
C ARG A 432 11.11 15.22 22.30
N ASP A 433 10.25 14.51 23.00
CA ASP A 433 9.39 13.47 22.45
C ASP A 433 8.12 14.11 21.87
N ARG A 434 7.76 13.76 20.62
CA ARG A 434 6.59 14.28 19.88
C ARG A 434 5.27 13.96 20.59
N ASP A 435 5.10 12.72 21.02
CA ASP A 435 3.81 12.22 21.46
C ASP A 435 3.44 12.74 22.86
N THR A 436 4.40 12.76 23.74
CA THR A 436 4.22 13.21 25.14
C THR A 436 4.56 14.69 25.37
N MET A 437 5.25 15.32 24.39
CA MET A 437 5.87 16.66 24.51
C MET A 437 6.88 16.80 25.65
N LYS A 438 7.18 15.72 26.37
CA LYS A 438 8.17 15.73 27.44
C LYS A 438 9.57 15.97 26.90
N GLN A 439 10.36 16.64 27.69
CA GLN A 439 11.76 16.94 27.40
C GLN A 439 12.67 16.25 28.40
N ILE A 440 13.77 15.72 27.91
CA ILE A 440 14.85 15.14 28.70
C ILE A 440 16.17 15.74 28.28
N THR A 441 17.13 15.78 29.17
CA THR A 441 18.51 16.18 28.87
C THR A 441 19.34 14.94 28.61
N LEU A 442 20.05 14.92 27.48
CA LEU A 442 20.97 13.85 27.07
C LEU A 442 22.33 14.45 26.72
N LYS A 443 23.39 13.67 26.86
CA LYS A 443 24.65 14.03 26.20
C LYS A 443 24.52 13.86 24.69
N VAL A 444 25.21 14.68 23.91
CA VAL A 444 25.23 14.61 22.44
C VAL A 444 25.62 13.19 21.99
N GLU A 445 26.61 12.56 22.64
CA GLU A 445 27.09 11.22 22.33
C GLU A 445 26.03 10.12 22.51
N ASP A 446 25.05 10.29 23.40
CA ASP A 446 24.02 9.29 23.71
C ASP A 446 22.79 9.40 22.78
N VAL A 447 22.63 10.50 22.03
CA VAL A 447 21.47 10.76 21.16
C VAL A 447 21.31 9.68 20.09
N LYS A 448 22.40 9.26 19.46
CA LYS A 448 22.39 8.22 18.45
C LYS A 448 21.76 6.92 18.97
N ASP A 449 22.27 6.39 20.06
CA ASP A 449 21.83 5.12 20.63
C ASP A 449 20.38 5.23 21.13
N TYR A 450 20.03 6.35 21.75
CA TYR A 450 18.66 6.63 22.18
C TYR A 450 17.65 6.55 21.04
N VAL A 451 17.97 7.14 19.88
CA VAL A 451 17.10 7.13 18.70
C VAL A 451 17.07 5.74 18.06
N LEU A 452 18.24 5.09 17.85
CA LEU A 452 18.34 3.78 17.22
C LEU A 452 17.57 2.69 17.94
N GLU A 453 17.51 2.74 19.27
CA GLU A 453 16.71 1.79 20.06
C GLU A 453 15.21 1.91 19.82
N ARG A 454 14.71 3.12 19.49
CA ARG A 454 13.29 3.46 19.42
C ARG A 454 12.71 3.47 18.02
N ILE A 455 13.56 3.45 16.99
CA ILE A 455 13.12 3.42 15.58
C ILE A 455 13.09 2.01 14.97
N LYS A 456 13.33 0.98 15.79
CA LYS A 456 13.24 -0.42 15.34
C LYS A 456 11.79 -0.81 15.06
N PHE A 457 11.57 -1.50 13.95
CA PHE A 457 10.28 -2.10 13.62
C PHE A 457 10.21 -3.52 14.16
#